data_99b964924e2b7160a5b4a370ae9c8ae4
#
_entry.id   99b964924e2b7160a5b4a370ae9c8ae4
#
_cell.length_a   1.000
_cell.length_b   1.000
_cell.length_c   1.000
_cell.angle_alpha   90.00
_cell.angle_beta   90.00
_cell.angle_gamma   90.00
#
_symmetry.space_group_name_H-M   'P 1'
#
loop_
_entity.id
_entity.type
_entity.pdbx_description
1 polymer ?
#
loop_
_entity_poly.entity_id
_entity_poly.type
_entity_poly.pdbx_seq_one_letter_code
_entity_poly.pdbx_strand_id
1 'polypeptide(L)'
;MRTLCILLGLAMSAPILQAQPKALFYMTSGQTSVQSFLDHADKIDILVPTWYSTDVHGMVWGGPNAQVMQVAHEHHVAVMPIIGGSAMGTAEYHQFFNDEAARHAMDEALVRICKQNGYLGIQFDFEDIDWRDGDALSKTVAETAAALHAAGFQLSIATVPNAPGYPPETAYSAWMFRDWRGAYDLKALAQSADLICLMTYDQHTAYTPPGPVAGYPWVLENLKYALAVVPKDKLSLGIPVYGYHWFAGMPVGGKNAPNNSAEYIGTPAAMQLAHAYNARLQWDSEDKTAWFYFYRAQDREYIFYTDARTFAARYDLVKQDGLEGFCSWVLGEEDPAIWQQLPSHDHAAGQSASQTKKN
;
A
#
# COMPACT_ATOMS: atom_id res chain seq x y z
N MET A 1 55.82 -33.60 -31.23
CA MET A 1 54.62 -33.70 -30.38
C MET A 1 54.54 -32.42 -29.57
N ARG A 2 53.61 -31.53 -29.88
CA ARG A 2 53.39 -30.29 -29.12
C ARG A 2 52.09 -30.49 -28.33
N THR A 3 52.21 -30.55 -27.02
CA THR A 3 51.10 -30.70 -26.09
C THR A 3 50.41 -29.34 -25.92
N LEU A 4 49.14 -29.26 -26.33
CA LEU A 4 48.27 -28.10 -26.20
C LEU A 4 47.58 -28.15 -24.84
N CYS A 5 47.98 -27.33 -23.89
CA CYS A 5 47.24 -27.15 -22.61
C CYS A 5 46.06 -26.21 -22.83
N ILE A 6 44.85 -26.74 -22.76
CA ILE A 6 43.61 -25.94 -22.74
C ILE A 6 43.37 -25.54 -21.29
N LEU A 7 43.54 -24.25 -21.00
CA LEU A 7 43.11 -23.64 -19.72
C LEU A 7 41.59 -23.40 -19.79
N LEU A 8 40.82 -24.22 -19.13
CA LEU A 8 39.41 -23.92 -18.84
C LEU A 8 39.30 -22.83 -17.76
N GLY A 9 38.99 -21.61 -18.18
CA GLY A 9 38.65 -20.54 -17.27
C GLY A 9 37.24 -20.78 -16.66
N LEU A 10 37.16 -21.13 -15.39
CA LEU A 10 35.91 -21.06 -14.62
C LEU A 10 35.54 -19.59 -14.42
N ALA A 11 34.57 -19.11 -15.17
CA ALA A 11 33.92 -17.84 -14.86
C ALA A 11 33.08 -18.05 -13.57
N MET A 12 33.60 -17.60 -12.44
CA MET A 12 32.79 -17.44 -11.22
C MET A 12 31.83 -16.28 -11.46
N SER A 13 30.56 -16.59 -11.74
CA SER A 13 29.48 -15.59 -11.67
C SER A 13 29.32 -15.19 -10.18
N ALA A 14 29.75 -13.98 -9.83
CA ALA A 14 29.40 -13.40 -8.55
C ALA A 14 27.87 -13.37 -8.41
N PRO A 15 27.30 -13.79 -7.27
CA PRO A 15 25.86 -13.63 -7.05
C PRO A 15 25.54 -12.13 -7.15
N ILE A 16 24.62 -11.75 -8.03
CA ILE A 16 24.04 -10.42 -8.04
C ILE A 16 23.29 -10.30 -6.73
N LEU A 17 23.82 -9.51 -5.78
CA LEU A 17 23.12 -9.19 -4.55
C LEU A 17 21.88 -8.39 -4.97
N GLN A 18 20.74 -9.04 -5.00
CA GLN A 18 19.47 -8.36 -5.25
C GLN A 18 19.23 -7.41 -4.08
N ALA A 19 18.95 -6.13 -4.36
CA ALA A 19 18.62 -5.16 -3.33
C ALA A 19 17.41 -5.67 -2.53
N GLN A 20 17.41 -5.45 -1.21
CA GLN A 20 16.27 -5.81 -0.39
C GLN A 20 15.07 -4.96 -0.80
N PRO A 21 13.87 -5.56 -0.94
CA PRO A 21 12.66 -4.81 -1.23
C PRO A 21 12.38 -3.77 -0.15
N LYS A 22 11.99 -2.56 -0.53
CA LYS A 22 11.65 -1.50 0.41
C LYS A 22 10.37 -1.82 1.18
N ALA A 23 10.41 -1.65 2.48
CA ALA A 23 9.28 -1.76 3.38
C ALA A 23 8.61 -0.38 3.52
N LEU A 24 7.51 -0.18 2.81
CA LEU A 24 6.71 1.02 2.91
C LEU A 24 5.46 0.73 3.77
N PHE A 25 5.24 1.53 4.81
CA PHE A 25 4.09 1.38 5.69
C PHE A 25 3.25 2.65 5.76
N TYR A 26 1.95 2.48 5.63
CA TYR A 26 0.97 3.52 5.89
C TYR A 26 0.75 3.70 7.39
N MET A 27 0.57 4.94 7.80
CA MET A 27 0.30 5.33 9.19
C MET A 27 -0.86 6.31 9.26
N THR A 28 -1.84 6.02 10.10
CA THR A 28 -2.90 6.97 10.45
C THR A 28 -2.52 7.80 11.67
N SER A 29 -3.35 8.78 12.03
CA SER A 29 -3.21 9.55 13.28
C SER A 29 -3.67 8.78 14.53
N GLY A 30 -4.18 7.55 14.37
CA GLY A 30 -4.60 6.69 15.47
C GLY A 30 -3.44 6.34 16.41
N GLN A 31 -3.70 6.28 17.72
CA GLN A 31 -2.65 6.01 18.72
C GLN A 31 -1.94 4.68 18.49
N THR A 32 -2.68 3.62 18.12
CA THR A 32 -2.10 2.29 17.82
C THR A 32 -1.18 2.34 16.61
N SER A 33 -1.57 3.08 15.57
CA SER A 33 -0.79 3.23 14.34
C SER A 33 0.51 4.00 14.60
N VAL A 34 0.45 5.09 15.34
CA VAL A 34 1.63 5.86 15.75
C VAL A 34 2.54 5.01 16.63
N GLN A 35 1.99 4.29 17.63
CA GLN A 35 2.80 3.46 18.52
C GLN A 35 3.50 2.33 17.76
N SER A 36 2.82 1.67 16.82
CA SER A 36 3.44 0.63 15.99
C SER A 36 4.63 1.17 15.20
N PHE A 37 4.53 2.39 14.64
CA PHE A 37 5.69 3.03 14.01
C PHE A 37 6.83 3.26 15.00
N LEU A 38 6.54 3.82 16.18
CA LEU A 38 7.58 4.10 17.18
C LEU A 38 8.33 2.86 17.64
N ASP A 39 7.61 1.72 17.71
CA ASP A 39 8.17 0.44 18.16
C ASP A 39 8.96 -0.31 17.07
N HIS A 40 8.74 0.02 15.77
CA HIS A 40 9.28 -0.76 14.65
C HIS A 40 9.93 0.10 13.55
N ALA A 41 10.30 1.34 13.86
CA ALA A 41 10.92 2.25 12.89
C ALA A 41 12.18 1.66 12.23
N ASP A 42 12.92 0.81 12.96
CA ASP A 42 14.10 0.11 12.45
C ASP A 42 13.81 -0.92 11.33
N LYS A 43 12.54 -1.21 11.05
CA LYS A 43 12.07 -2.15 10.02
C LYS A 43 11.43 -1.47 8.80
N ILE A 44 11.34 -0.15 8.81
CA ILE A 44 10.57 0.63 7.84
C ILE A 44 11.52 1.50 7.02
N ASP A 45 11.50 1.35 5.70
CA ASP A 45 12.28 2.19 4.78
C ASP A 45 11.58 3.52 4.50
N ILE A 46 10.26 3.46 4.27
CA ILE A 46 9.45 4.62 3.92
C ILE A 46 8.19 4.62 4.79
N LEU A 47 8.00 5.68 5.56
CA LEU A 47 6.75 5.94 6.27
C LEU A 47 5.84 6.81 5.42
N VAL A 48 4.59 6.38 5.25
CA VAL A 48 3.57 7.09 4.48
C VAL A 48 2.38 7.47 5.38
N PRO A 49 2.49 8.60 6.10
CA PRO A 49 1.43 9.03 7.01
C PRO A 49 0.30 9.77 6.27
N THR A 50 -0.94 9.61 6.75
CA THR A 50 -2.14 10.29 6.24
C THR A 50 -2.25 11.71 6.80
N TRP A 51 -1.33 12.59 6.45
CA TRP A 51 -1.20 13.90 7.10
C TRP A 51 -1.83 15.06 6.34
N TYR A 52 -2.00 14.95 5.02
CA TYR A 52 -2.44 16.10 4.22
C TYR A 52 -3.68 15.78 3.41
N SER A 53 -4.46 16.83 3.19
CA SER A 53 -5.63 16.82 2.32
C SER A 53 -5.63 18.04 1.42
N THR A 54 -6.34 17.93 0.29
CA THR A 54 -6.59 19.06 -0.63
C THR A 54 -8.08 19.19 -0.94
N ASP A 55 -8.48 20.33 -1.47
CA ASP A 55 -9.84 20.60 -1.96
C ASP A 55 -9.85 20.93 -3.46
N VAL A 56 -11.03 21.26 -3.96
CA VAL A 56 -11.26 21.61 -5.38
C VAL A 56 -10.49 22.85 -5.85
N HIS A 57 -9.98 23.65 -4.94
CA HIS A 57 -9.19 24.85 -5.23
C HIS A 57 -7.69 24.63 -5.07
N GLY A 58 -7.27 23.39 -4.78
CA GLY A 58 -5.85 23.06 -4.55
C GLY A 58 -5.29 23.56 -3.22
N MET A 59 -6.16 23.97 -2.28
CA MET A 59 -5.74 24.31 -0.94
C MET A 59 -5.26 23.05 -0.21
N VAL A 60 -4.06 23.09 0.34
CA VAL A 60 -3.49 21.96 1.09
C VAL A 60 -3.44 22.30 2.56
N TRP A 61 -3.97 21.40 3.39
CA TRP A 61 -3.91 21.51 4.85
C TRP A 61 -3.49 20.20 5.51
N GLY A 62 -2.99 20.30 6.72
CA GLY A 62 -2.45 19.18 7.51
C GLY A 62 -1.09 19.52 8.08
N GLY A 63 -0.42 18.53 8.61
CA GLY A 63 0.91 18.73 9.16
C GLY A 63 1.49 17.50 9.84
N PRO A 64 2.81 17.47 10.07
CA PRO A 64 3.49 16.34 10.67
C PRO A 64 3.24 16.21 12.18
N ASN A 65 3.33 14.98 12.67
CA ASN A 65 3.52 14.67 14.08
C ASN A 65 5.01 14.82 14.43
N ALA A 66 5.35 15.71 15.35
CA ALA A 66 6.73 16.02 15.70
C ALA A 66 7.51 14.83 16.29
N GLN A 67 6.85 13.97 17.11
CA GLN A 67 7.46 12.76 17.66
C GLN A 67 7.77 11.75 16.57
N VAL A 68 6.85 11.55 15.63
CA VAL A 68 7.04 10.66 14.48
C VAL A 68 8.20 11.13 13.62
N MET A 69 8.27 12.43 13.32
CA MET A 69 9.39 13.00 12.56
C MET A 69 10.73 12.82 13.25
N GLN A 70 10.78 12.99 14.58
CA GLN A 70 11.99 12.77 15.35
C GLN A 70 12.47 11.31 15.23
N VAL A 71 11.59 10.33 15.48
CA VAL A 71 11.92 8.91 15.40
C VAL A 71 12.29 8.49 13.97
N ALA A 72 11.57 9.01 12.96
CA ALA A 72 11.92 8.77 11.56
C ALA A 72 13.34 9.24 11.24
N HIS A 73 13.74 10.40 11.74
CA HIS A 73 15.10 10.92 11.57
C HIS A 73 16.14 10.06 12.30
N GLU A 74 15.86 9.64 13.54
CA GLU A 74 16.76 8.81 14.36
C GLU A 74 17.05 7.45 13.72
N HIS A 75 16.03 6.84 13.08
CA HIS A 75 16.11 5.55 12.41
C HIS A 75 16.36 5.63 10.89
N HIS A 76 16.59 6.83 10.34
CA HIS A 76 16.80 7.07 8.91
C HIS A 76 15.63 6.62 8.03
N VAL A 77 14.40 6.64 8.56
CA VAL A 77 13.18 6.35 7.82
C VAL A 77 12.84 7.54 6.92
N ALA A 78 12.71 7.29 5.63
CA ALA A 78 12.23 8.32 4.71
C ALA A 78 10.73 8.59 4.96
N VAL A 79 10.31 9.87 4.94
CA VAL A 79 8.90 10.22 5.13
C VAL A 79 8.32 10.75 3.82
N MET A 80 7.22 10.15 3.37
CA MET A 80 6.50 10.49 2.15
C MET A 80 5.00 10.55 2.45
N PRO A 81 4.49 11.67 3.02
CA PRO A 81 3.11 11.73 3.46
C PRO A 81 2.12 11.63 2.30
N ILE A 82 0.95 11.06 2.59
CA ILE A 82 -0.21 11.09 1.71
C ILE A 82 -0.74 12.52 1.60
N ILE A 83 -1.17 12.86 0.38
CA ILE A 83 -2.20 13.85 0.13
C ILE A 83 -3.41 13.16 -0.48
N GLY A 84 -4.58 13.32 0.15
CA GLY A 84 -5.86 12.81 -0.31
C GLY A 84 -6.89 13.93 -0.48
N GLY A 85 -7.96 13.64 -1.19
CA GLY A 85 -9.09 14.55 -1.35
C GLY A 85 -10.18 14.30 -0.32
N SER A 86 -9.91 14.47 0.97
CA SER A 86 -10.76 14.00 2.07
C SER A 86 -12.21 14.50 2.08
N ALA A 87 -12.56 15.47 1.24
CA ALA A 87 -13.91 15.99 1.07
C ALA A 87 -14.32 16.00 -0.41
N MET A 88 -13.53 15.40 -1.30
CA MET A 88 -13.79 15.33 -2.72
C MET A 88 -14.42 13.99 -3.09
N GLY A 89 -15.57 14.01 -3.74
CA GLY A 89 -16.11 12.89 -4.48
C GLY A 89 -15.87 13.06 -5.98
N THR A 90 -16.50 12.22 -6.78
CA THR A 90 -16.32 12.19 -8.25
C THR A 90 -16.50 13.57 -8.93
N ALA A 91 -17.47 14.38 -8.49
CA ALA A 91 -17.72 15.69 -9.09
C ALA A 91 -16.64 16.72 -8.74
N GLU A 92 -16.18 16.70 -7.50
CA GLU A 92 -15.14 17.60 -7.00
C GLU A 92 -13.77 17.24 -7.63
N TYR A 93 -13.46 15.95 -7.79
CA TYR A 93 -12.28 15.52 -8.53
C TYR A 93 -12.33 15.96 -10.00
N HIS A 94 -13.47 15.80 -10.66
CA HIS A 94 -13.64 16.31 -12.03
C HIS A 94 -13.36 17.81 -12.13
N GLN A 95 -13.88 18.60 -11.20
CA GLN A 95 -13.62 20.05 -11.15
C GLN A 95 -12.12 20.33 -10.93
N PHE A 96 -11.51 19.71 -9.91
CA PHE A 96 -10.11 19.92 -9.56
C PHE A 96 -9.16 19.56 -10.72
N PHE A 97 -9.32 18.40 -11.32
CA PHE A 97 -8.45 17.96 -12.43
C PHE A 97 -8.56 18.84 -13.67
N ASN A 98 -9.66 19.55 -13.87
CA ASN A 98 -9.87 20.47 -14.99
C ASN A 98 -9.56 21.94 -14.66
N ASP A 99 -9.21 22.27 -13.40
CA ASP A 99 -8.81 23.61 -13.00
C ASP A 99 -7.26 23.69 -12.88
N GLU A 100 -6.61 24.30 -13.88
CA GLU A 100 -5.16 24.45 -13.92
C GLU A 100 -4.65 25.30 -12.74
N ALA A 101 -5.38 26.31 -12.31
CA ALA A 101 -4.97 27.17 -11.21
C ALA A 101 -5.00 26.41 -9.87
N ALA A 102 -6.03 25.56 -9.68
CA ALA A 102 -6.11 24.71 -8.50
C ALA A 102 -4.96 23.69 -8.44
N ARG A 103 -4.65 23.02 -9.55
CA ARG A 103 -3.52 22.07 -9.61
C ARG A 103 -2.19 22.76 -9.32
N HIS A 104 -1.95 23.92 -9.94
CA HIS A 104 -0.73 24.71 -9.71
C HIS A 104 -0.61 25.17 -8.25
N ALA A 105 -1.71 25.61 -7.62
CA ALA A 105 -1.72 26.01 -6.21
C ALA A 105 -1.36 24.82 -5.29
N MET A 106 -1.87 23.64 -5.58
CA MET A 106 -1.50 22.41 -4.88
C MET A 106 -0.01 22.09 -5.06
N ASP A 107 0.51 22.12 -6.28
CA ASP A 107 1.92 21.81 -6.57
C ASP A 107 2.88 22.74 -5.82
N GLU A 108 2.62 24.03 -5.81
CA GLU A 108 3.41 25.01 -5.05
C GLU A 108 3.37 24.73 -3.55
N ALA A 109 2.19 24.35 -3.03
CA ALA A 109 2.04 23.99 -1.62
C ALA A 109 2.83 22.74 -1.27
N LEU A 110 2.76 21.68 -2.11
CA LEU A 110 3.47 20.42 -1.89
C LEU A 110 4.98 20.58 -1.92
N VAL A 111 5.53 21.33 -2.88
CA VAL A 111 6.96 21.65 -2.94
C VAL A 111 7.40 22.41 -1.68
N ARG A 112 6.62 23.37 -1.23
CA ARG A 112 6.91 24.14 -0.01
C ARG A 112 6.90 23.23 1.23
N ILE A 113 5.89 22.36 1.36
CA ILE A 113 5.75 21.41 2.48
C ILE A 113 6.92 20.44 2.51
N CYS A 114 7.32 19.86 1.38
CA CYS A 114 8.48 18.97 1.30
C CYS A 114 9.76 19.64 1.75
N LYS A 115 10.02 20.88 1.30
CA LYS A 115 11.20 21.67 1.71
C LYS A 115 11.20 21.98 3.21
N GLN A 116 10.06 22.33 3.76
CA GLN A 116 9.93 22.71 5.18
C GLN A 116 10.18 21.55 6.14
N ASN A 117 9.77 20.34 5.74
CA ASN A 117 9.78 19.17 6.61
C ASN A 117 10.85 18.12 6.25
N GLY A 118 11.60 18.30 5.18
CA GLY A 118 12.62 17.34 4.75
C GLY A 118 12.05 16.00 4.27
N TYR A 119 10.87 16.02 3.63
CA TYR A 119 10.27 14.80 3.12
C TYR A 119 11.02 14.23 1.92
N LEU A 120 10.91 12.92 1.70
CA LEU A 120 11.36 12.27 0.47
C LEU A 120 10.56 12.76 -0.75
N GLY A 121 9.28 12.99 -0.54
CA GLY A 121 8.32 13.41 -1.55
C GLY A 121 6.90 13.35 -1.01
N ILE A 122 5.95 13.17 -1.90
CA ILE A 122 4.51 13.07 -1.60
C ILE A 122 3.94 11.81 -2.23
N GLN A 123 2.95 11.19 -1.58
CA GLN A 123 2.13 10.15 -2.19
C GLN A 123 0.72 10.67 -2.46
N PHE A 124 0.26 10.54 -3.69
CA PHE A 124 -1.15 10.74 -4.05
C PHE A 124 -1.97 9.52 -3.64
N ASP A 125 -3.08 9.78 -2.95
CA ASP A 125 -4.10 8.80 -2.60
C ASP A 125 -5.47 9.39 -2.92
N PHE A 126 -5.73 9.51 -4.23
CA PHE A 126 -6.98 10.02 -4.77
C PHE A 126 -7.84 8.85 -5.24
N GLU A 127 -8.95 8.63 -4.55
CA GLU A 127 -9.89 7.55 -4.82
C GLU A 127 -11.27 8.10 -5.24
N ASP A 128 -12.20 7.25 -5.65
CA ASP A 128 -13.53 7.63 -6.14
C ASP A 128 -13.51 8.54 -7.39
N ILE A 129 -12.54 8.33 -8.28
CA ILE A 129 -12.37 9.10 -9.51
C ILE A 129 -13.17 8.44 -10.64
N ASP A 130 -14.00 9.22 -11.35
CA ASP A 130 -14.68 8.74 -12.55
C ASP A 130 -13.66 8.33 -13.62
N TRP A 131 -13.88 7.19 -14.27
CA TRP A 131 -12.98 6.67 -15.31
C TRP A 131 -12.71 7.65 -16.45
N ARG A 132 -13.64 8.58 -16.71
CA ARG A 132 -13.50 9.63 -17.75
C ARG A 132 -12.45 10.67 -17.40
N ASP A 133 -12.09 10.79 -16.14
CA ASP A 133 -11.06 11.71 -15.66
C ASP A 133 -9.65 11.08 -15.63
N GLY A 134 -9.47 9.86 -16.16
CA GLY A 134 -8.19 9.15 -16.17
C GLY A 134 -7.07 9.92 -16.88
N ASP A 135 -7.35 10.55 -18.03
CA ASP A 135 -6.37 11.39 -18.72
C ASP A 135 -6.01 12.64 -17.90
N ALA A 136 -7.02 13.23 -17.24
CA ALA A 136 -6.81 14.41 -16.41
C ALA A 136 -6.05 14.08 -15.12
N LEU A 137 -6.31 12.92 -14.51
CA LEU A 137 -5.50 12.37 -13.40
C LEU A 137 -4.05 12.16 -13.84
N SER A 138 -3.83 11.49 -14.98
CA SER A 138 -2.48 11.23 -15.50
C SER A 138 -1.71 12.52 -15.78
N LYS A 139 -2.40 13.53 -16.32
CA LYS A 139 -1.86 14.89 -16.52
C LYS A 139 -1.48 15.53 -15.19
N THR A 140 -2.36 15.50 -14.19
CA THR A 140 -2.09 16.05 -12.85
C THR A 140 -0.88 15.40 -12.21
N VAL A 141 -0.78 14.07 -12.27
CA VAL A 141 0.39 13.33 -11.79
C VAL A 141 1.67 13.77 -12.50
N ALA A 142 1.63 13.98 -13.81
CA ALA A 142 2.80 14.43 -14.57
C ALA A 142 3.22 15.87 -14.22
N GLU A 143 2.27 16.78 -14.03
CA GLU A 143 2.51 18.18 -13.64
C GLU A 143 3.12 18.25 -12.23
N THR A 144 2.52 17.55 -11.25
CA THR A 144 3.03 17.50 -9.87
C THR A 144 4.41 16.82 -9.79
N ALA A 145 4.61 15.71 -10.52
CA ALA A 145 5.91 15.05 -10.58
C ALA A 145 6.99 16.00 -11.10
N ALA A 146 6.72 16.74 -12.17
CA ALA A 146 7.65 17.72 -12.72
C ALA A 146 8.00 18.82 -11.71
N ALA A 147 7.01 19.33 -10.96
CA ALA A 147 7.21 20.36 -9.95
C ALA A 147 8.06 19.84 -8.77
N LEU A 148 7.76 18.63 -8.28
CA LEU A 148 8.50 18.00 -7.19
C LEU A 148 9.93 17.63 -7.62
N HIS A 149 10.12 17.04 -8.80
CA HIS A 149 11.44 16.67 -9.35
C HIS A 149 12.33 17.90 -9.54
N ALA A 150 11.78 19.02 -10.03
CA ALA A 150 12.53 20.27 -10.17
C ALA A 150 13.04 20.79 -8.81
N ALA A 151 12.41 20.38 -7.73
CA ALA A 151 12.79 20.75 -6.35
C ALA A 151 13.59 19.64 -5.63
N GLY A 152 13.84 18.48 -6.29
CA GLY A 152 14.62 17.36 -5.74
C GLY A 152 13.79 16.37 -4.90
N PHE A 153 12.46 16.35 -5.07
CA PHE A 153 11.54 15.45 -4.35
C PHE A 153 10.90 14.43 -5.29
N GLN A 154 10.35 13.36 -4.73
CA GLN A 154 9.70 12.29 -5.45
C GLN A 154 8.17 12.41 -5.39
N LEU A 155 7.49 11.81 -6.38
CA LEU A 155 6.05 11.57 -6.36
C LEU A 155 5.76 10.07 -6.42
N SER A 156 5.00 9.58 -5.45
CA SER A 156 4.36 8.28 -5.49
C SER A 156 2.86 8.42 -5.71
N ILE A 157 2.22 7.36 -6.18
CA ILE A 157 0.75 7.26 -6.25
C ILE A 157 0.28 5.90 -5.78
N ALA A 158 -0.72 5.88 -4.89
CA ALA A 158 -1.51 4.70 -4.59
C ALA A 158 -2.56 4.51 -5.69
N THR A 159 -2.69 3.29 -6.21
CA THR A 159 -3.61 2.98 -7.30
C THR A 159 -4.47 1.78 -6.98
N VAL A 160 -5.76 1.89 -7.28
CA VAL A 160 -6.66 0.73 -7.19
C VAL A 160 -6.25 -0.31 -8.24
N PRO A 161 -6.25 -1.62 -7.89
CA PRO A 161 -5.90 -2.67 -8.85
C PRO A 161 -6.86 -2.67 -10.03
N ASN A 162 -6.30 -2.69 -11.23
CA ASN A 162 -7.06 -2.62 -12.48
C ASN A 162 -6.65 -3.73 -13.46
N ALA A 163 -6.65 -4.99 -12.99
CA ALA A 163 -6.51 -6.13 -13.90
C ALA A 163 -7.66 -6.14 -14.91
N PRO A 164 -7.43 -6.53 -16.18
CA PRO A 164 -8.37 -6.30 -17.26
C PRO A 164 -9.69 -7.04 -17.05
N GLY A 165 -10.73 -6.30 -16.83
CA GLY A 165 -12.13 -6.72 -16.82
C GLY A 165 -12.97 -5.75 -17.65
N TYR A 166 -12.40 -5.20 -18.73
CA TYR A 166 -13.12 -4.30 -19.61
C TYR A 166 -13.30 -4.93 -21.00
N PRO A 167 -14.50 -4.89 -21.58
CA PRO A 167 -15.73 -4.36 -21.00
C PRO A 167 -16.21 -5.18 -19.79
N PRO A 168 -16.81 -4.54 -18.78
CA PRO A 168 -17.26 -5.21 -17.58
C PRO A 168 -18.42 -6.17 -17.88
N GLU A 169 -18.37 -7.39 -17.32
CA GLU A 169 -19.34 -8.44 -17.59
C GLU A 169 -20.64 -8.30 -16.76
N THR A 170 -20.57 -7.63 -15.62
CA THR A 170 -21.70 -7.47 -14.70
C THR A 170 -21.95 -6.01 -14.34
N ALA A 171 -23.15 -5.70 -13.81
CA ALA A 171 -23.46 -4.36 -13.34
C ALA A 171 -22.52 -3.91 -12.21
N TYR A 172 -22.09 -4.82 -11.35
CA TYR A 172 -21.12 -4.55 -10.28
C TYR A 172 -19.74 -4.24 -10.86
N SER A 173 -19.23 -5.05 -11.79
CA SER A 173 -17.93 -4.77 -12.42
C SER A 173 -17.94 -3.50 -13.26
N ALA A 174 -19.10 -3.15 -13.86
CA ALA A 174 -19.28 -1.87 -14.56
C ALA A 174 -19.21 -0.68 -13.59
N TRP A 175 -19.84 -0.78 -12.44
CA TRP A 175 -19.77 0.23 -11.39
C TRP A 175 -18.35 0.37 -10.85
N MET A 176 -17.69 -0.75 -10.50
CA MET A 176 -16.31 -0.76 -10.02
C MET A 176 -15.34 -0.14 -11.03
N PHE A 177 -15.51 -0.39 -12.31
CA PHE A 177 -14.69 0.23 -13.35
C PHE A 177 -14.94 1.73 -13.42
N ARG A 178 -16.23 2.14 -13.48
CA ARG A 178 -16.61 3.53 -13.67
C ARG A 178 -16.18 4.43 -12.51
N ASP A 179 -16.39 3.98 -11.28
CA ASP A 179 -16.30 4.83 -10.10
C ASP A 179 -15.02 4.57 -9.29
N TRP A 180 -14.26 3.48 -9.58
CA TRP A 180 -13.11 3.09 -8.75
C TRP A 180 -11.83 2.78 -9.52
N ARG A 181 -11.90 1.99 -10.58
CA ARG A 181 -10.70 1.39 -11.20
C ARG A 181 -10.28 2.07 -12.50
N GLY A 182 -11.24 2.56 -13.27
CA GLY A 182 -11.02 2.95 -14.66
C GLY A 182 -10.18 4.21 -14.86
N ALA A 183 -10.03 5.03 -13.82
CA ALA A 183 -9.24 6.26 -13.90
C ALA A 183 -7.72 6.01 -13.90
N TYR A 184 -7.25 4.85 -13.46
CA TYR A 184 -5.81 4.59 -13.30
C TYR A 184 -5.22 3.92 -14.55
N ASP A 185 -4.66 4.72 -15.45
CA ASP A 185 -3.78 4.23 -16.51
C ASP A 185 -2.37 4.01 -15.93
N LEU A 186 -2.11 2.79 -15.45
CA LEU A 186 -0.83 2.45 -14.82
C LEU A 186 0.38 2.72 -15.72
N LYS A 187 0.22 2.56 -17.06
CA LYS A 187 1.28 2.83 -18.02
C LYS A 187 1.60 4.32 -18.11
N ALA A 188 0.57 5.16 -18.16
CA ALA A 188 0.73 6.62 -18.19
C ALA A 188 1.30 7.13 -16.86
N LEU A 189 0.76 6.65 -15.73
CA LEU A 189 1.23 7.02 -14.39
C LEU A 189 2.70 6.66 -14.16
N ALA A 190 3.14 5.48 -14.62
CA ALA A 190 4.53 5.03 -14.49
C ALA A 190 5.55 5.87 -15.27
N GLN A 191 5.10 6.69 -16.24
CA GLN A 191 6.00 7.59 -16.96
C GLN A 191 6.50 8.75 -16.09
N SER A 192 5.69 9.18 -15.13
CA SER A 192 5.93 10.38 -14.33
C SER A 192 6.16 10.07 -12.85
N ALA A 193 5.42 9.15 -12.26
CA ALA A 193 5.60 8.75 -10.87
C ALA A 193 6.90 7.97 -10.66
N ASP A 194 7.53 8.16 -9.50
CA ASP A 194 8.72 7.43 -9.07
C ASP A 194 8.36 6.07 -8.47
N LEU A 195 7.18 5.97 -7.83
CA LEU A 195 6.69 4.76 -7.23
C LEU A 195 5.17 4.64 -7.41
N ILE A 196 4.72 3.46 -7.78
CA ILE A 196 3.30 3.07 -7.79
C ILE A 196 3.06 2.06 -6.68
N CYS A 197 2.24 2.43 -5.70
CA CYS A 197 1.72 1.52 -4.70
C CYS A 197 0.43 0.90 -5.22
N LEU A 198 0.49 -0.33 -5.71
CA LEU A 198 -0.66 -1.06 -6.21
C LEU A 198 -1.44 -1.62 -5.01
N MET A 199 -2.61 -1.06 -4.69
CA MET A 199 -3.44 -1.43 -3.54
C MET A 199 -4.12 -2.79 -3.73
N THR A 200 -3.34 -3.88 -3.76
CA THR A 200 -3.83 -5.25 -3.92
C THR A 200 -4.50 -5.77 -2.64
N TYR A 201 -5.52 -5.04 -2.18
CA TYR A 201 -6.38 -5.35 -1.06
C TYR A 201 -7.80 -4.86 -1.31
N ASP A 202 -8.72 -5.06 -0.36
CA ASP A 202 -10.14 -4.78 -0.48
C ASP A 202 -10.85 -5.56 -1.61
N GLN A 203 -10.37 -6.79 -1.87
CA GLN A 203 -11.09 -7.74 -2.72
C GLN A 203 -12.45 -8.08 -2.13
N HIS A 204 -12.50 -8.33 -0.82
CA HIS A 204 -13.71 -8.47 -0.04
C HIS A 204 -13.73 -7.46 1.09
N THR A 205 -14.86 -6.75 1.23
CA THR A 205 -15.07 -5.65 2.18
C THR A 205 -16.44 -5.76 2.86
N ALA A 206 -16.84 -4.75 3.62
CA ALA A 206 -18.18 -4.65 4.19
C ALA A 206 -19.32 -4.70 3.16
N TYR A 207 -19.03 -4.48 1.89
CA TYR A 207 -20.02 -4.46 0.80
C TYR A 207 -20.10 -5.76 0.00
N THR A 208 -19.30 -6.76 0.37
CA THR A 208 -19.24 -8.05 -0.33
C THR A 208 -19.58 -9.20 0.61
N PRO A 209 -19.84 -10.42 0.11
CA PRO A 209 -19.84 -11.63 0.92
C PRO A 209 -18.51 -11.82 1.66
N PRO A 210 -18.50 -12.61 2.77
CA PRO A 210 -17.27 -12.97 3.47
C PRO A 210 -16.22 -13.60 2.54
N GLY A 211 -14.98 -13.15 2.67
CA GLY A 211 -13.86 -13.65 1.86
C GLY A 211 -12.54 -12.96 2.21
N PRO A 212 -11.44 -13.35 1.56
CA PRO A 212 -10.12 -12.77 1.80
C PRO A 212 -10.06 -11.30 1.37
N VAL A 213 -9.42 -10.48 2.19
CA VAL A 213 -9.15 -9.06 1.83
C VAL A 213 -8.25 -8.97 0.59
N ALA A 214 -7.38 -9.96 0.39
CA ALA A 214 -6.44 -10.05 -0.71
C ALA A 214 -6.14 -11.51 -1.06
N GLY A 215 -7.07 -12.22 -1.68
CA GLY A 215 -6.90 -13.62 -2.11
C GLY A 215 -5.69 -13.77 -3.04
N TYR A 216 -4.89 -14.80 -2.83
CA TYR A 216 -3.62 -14.95 -3.52
C TYR A 216 -3.74 -15.02 -5.05
N PRO A 217 -4.72 -15.75 -5.65
CA PRO A 217 -4.92 -15.75 -7.10
C PRO A 217 -5.26 -14.37 -7.65
N TRP A 218 -6.12 -13.63 -6.93
CA TRP A 218 -6.50 -12.28 -7.31
C TRP A 218 -5.32 -11.29 -7.24
N VAL A 219 -4.48 -11.40 -6.20
CA VAL A 219 -3.23 -10.62 -6.10
C VAL A 219 -2.31 -10.91 -7.28
N LEU A 220 -2.12 -12.20 -7.63
CA LEU A 220 -1.30 -12.60 -8.78
C LEU A 220 -1.80 -12.05 -10.11
N GLU A 221 -3.11 -12.05 -10.33
CA GLU A 221 -3.71 -11.52 -11.56
C GLU A 221 -3.43 -10.02 -11.70
N ASN A 222 -3.65 -9.24 -10.63
CA ASN A 222 -3.39 -7.80 -10.61
C ASN A 222 -1.90 -7.48 -10.74
N LEU A 223 -1.04 -8.22 -10.05
CA LEU A 223 0.41 -8.04 -10.16
C LEU A 223 0.92 -8.36 -11.57
N LYS A 224 0.44 -9.43 -12.19
CA LYS A 224 0.79 -9.79 -13.57
C LYS A 224 0.40 -8.70 -14.56
N TYR A 225 -0.77 -8.11 -14.39
CA TYR A 225 -1.21 -6.98 -15.22
C TYR A 225 -0.32 -5.76 -15.01
N ALA A 226 -0.05 -5.38 -13.75
CA ALA A 226 0.80 -4.24 -13.45
C ALA A 226 2.22 -4.41 -14.02
N LEU A 227 2.83 -5.58 -13.86
CA LEU A 227 4.17 -5.88 -14.39
C LEU A 227 4.26 -5.84 -15.93
N ALA A 228 3.12 -5.99 -16.63
CA ALA A 228 3.10 -5.86 -18.09
C ALA A 228 3.25 -4.40 -18.57
N VAL A 229 3.00 -3.41 -17.71
CA VAL A 229 2.93 -1.99 -18.09
C VAL A 229 3.75 -1.06 -17.19
N VAL A 230 4.13 -1.49 -15.98
CA VAL A 230 4.93 -0.74 -15.01
C VAL A 230 6.30 -1.40 -14.84
N PRO A 231 7.41 -0.66 -14.91
CA PRO A 231 8.72 -1.17 -14.54
C PRO A 231 8.72 -1.67 -13.09
N LYS A 232 9.32 -2.83 -12.84
CA LYS A 232 9.32 -3.47 -11.52
C LYS A 232 10.01 -2.65 -10.43
N ASP A 233 10.98 -1.83 -10.80
CA ASP A 233 11.70 -0.88 -9.94
C ASP A 233 10.91 0.39 -9.62
N LYS A 234 9.68 0.50 -10.14
CA LYS A 234 8.69 1.53 -9.79
C LYS A 234 7.43 0.95 -9.15
N LEU A 235 7.39 -0.35 -8.87
CA LEU A 235 6.19 -1.03 -8.40
C LEU A 235 6.36 -1.55 -6.98
N SER A 236 5.45 -1.15 -6.08
CA SER A 236 5.28 -1.72 -4.75
C SER A 236 3.95 -2.48 -4.67
N LEU A 237 4.01 -3.71 -4.16
CA LEU A 237 2.82 -4.55 -3.98
C LEU A 237 2.08 -4.17 -2.69
N GLY A 238 0.80 -3.88 -2.78
CA GLY A 238 -0.06 -3.66 -1.62
C GLY A 238 -0.25 -4.94 -0.81
N ILE A 239 0.09 -4.90 0.47
CA ILE A 239 -0.12 -6.02 1.39
C ILE A 239 -0.98 -5.51 2.55
N PRO A 240 -2.24 -5.98 2.69
CA PRO A 240 -3.05 -5.61 3.85
C PRO A 240 -2.48 -6.27 5.10
N VAL A 241 -2.60 -5.59 6.25
CA VAL A 241 -2.30 -6.17 7.56
C VAL A 241 -3.53 -6.16 8.48
N TYR A 242 -4.70 -6.12 7.87
CA TYR A 242 -6.02 -6.10 8.50
C TYR A 242 -6.92 -7.20 7.92
N GLY A 243 -8.15 -7.23 8.37
CA GLY A 243 -9.20 -8.10 7.92
C GLY A 243 -10.59 -7.48 8.02
N TYR A 244 -11.59 -8.30 7.81
CA TYR A 244 -12.99 -7.95 8.08
C TYR A 244 -13.66 -9.01 8.90
N HIS A 245 -14.57 -8.55 9.76
CA HIS A 245 -15.46 -9.36 10.57
C HIS A 245 -16.89 -9.20 10.04
N TRP A 246 -17.43 -10.24 9.43
CA TRP A 246 -18.81 -10.29 8.90
C TRP A 246 -19.75 -10.89 9.92
N PHE A 247 -20.88 -10.24 10.11
CA PHE A 247 -21.95 -10.65 11.03
C PHE A 247 -23.32 -10.36 10.43
N ALA A 248 -24.39 -10.96 11.00
CA ALA A 248 -25.75 -10.64 10.62
C ALA A 248 -26.03 -9.15 10.91
N GLY A 249 -26.51 -8.44 9.87
CA GLY A 249 -26.72 -7.01 9.97
C GLY A 249 -27.78 -6.63 10.99
N MET A 250 -27.44 -5.71 11.88
CA MET A 250 -28.39 -5.06 12.77
C MET A 250 -28.84 -3.74 12.15
N PRO A 251 -30.14 -3.42 12.08
CA PRO A 251 -30.58 -2.11 11.62
C PRO A 251 -30.03 -1.03 12.54
N VAL A 252 -29.12 -0.20 12.08
CA VAL A 252 -28.62 0.95 12.81
C VAL A 252 -29.47 2.16 12.47
N GLY A 253 -30.14 2.76 13.47
CA GLY A 253 -30.90 3.98 13.30
C GLY A 253 -32.16 3.86 12.44
N GLY A 254 -32.80 2.70 12.37
CA GLY A 254 -34.07 2.48 11.65
C GLY A 254 -33.96 2.50 10.14
N LYS A 255 -32.74 2.51 9.57
CA LYS A 255 -32.49 2.36 8.14
C LYS A 255 -32.35 0.88 7.78
N ASN A 256 -32.72 0.50 6.55
CA ASN A 256 -32.50 -0.85 6.06
C ASN A 256 -30.98 -1.13 6.10
N ALA A 257 -30.56 -1.96 7.08
CA ALA A 257 -29.21 -2.49 7.07
C ALA A 257 -29.11 -3.55 5.96
N PRO A 258 -27.97 -3.70 5.28
CA PRO A 258 -27.74 -4.83 4.43
C PRO A 258 -27.91 -6.15 5.21
N ASN A 259 -28.31 -7.22 4.54
CA ASN A 259 -28.50 -8.54 5.17
C ASN A 259 -27.21 -9.10 5.80
N ASN A 260 -26.06 -8.62 5.33
CA ASN A 260 -24.75 -8.84 5.94
C ASN A 260 -24.13 -7.48 6.24
N SER A 261 -23.52 -7.37 7.41
CA SER A 261 -22.66 -6.26 7.76
C SER A 261 -21.26 -6.77 8.01
N ALA A 262 -20.27 -5.93 7.74
CA ALA A 262 -18.92 -6.21 8.18
C ALA A 262 -18.28 -4.96 8.77
N GLU A 263 -17.35 -5.18 9.66
CA GLU A 263 -16.50 -4.15 10.22
C GLU A 263 -15.03 -4.47 9.94
N TYR A 264 -14.25 -3.43 9.75
CA TYR A 264 -12.82 -3.50 9.67
C TYR A 264 -12.24 -4.03 10.99
N ILE A 265 -11.27 -4.94 10.93
CA ILE A 265 -10.67 -5.54 12.12
C ILE A 265 -9.16 -5.78 11.92
N GLY A 266 -8.38 -5.34 12.90
CA GLY A 266 -6.97 -5.69 12.98
C GLY A 266 -6.73 -7.11 13.47
N THR A 267 -5.58 -7.67 13.17
CA THR A 267 -5.21 -9.04 13.58
C THR A 267 -5.23 -9.21 15.11
N PRO A 268 -4.74 -8.25 15.93
CA PRO A 268 -4.84 -8.38 17.39
C PRO A 268 -6.29 -8.51 17.89
N ALA A 269 -7.22 -7.73 17.34
CA ALA A 269 -8.63 -7.79 17.70
C ALA A 269 -9.30 -9.08 17.21
N ALA A 270 -8.95 -9.54 15.99
CA ALA A 270 -9.39 -10.84 15.47
C ALA A 270 -8.97 -11.99 16.40
N MET A 271 -7.74 -11.98 16.92
CA MET A 271 -7.25 -12.99 17.85
C MET A 271 -7.98 -12.94 19.20
N GLN A 272 -8.34 -11.76 19.69
CA GLN A 272 -9.16 -11.64 20.89
C GLN A 272 -10.54 -12.29 20.70
N LEU A 273 -11.19 -12.09 19.56
CA LEU A 273 -12.47 -12.74 19.23
C LEU A 273 -12.29 -14.26 19.11
N ALA A 274 -11.24 -14.73 18.42
CA ALA A 274 -10.97 -16.16 18.31
C ALA A 274 -10.82 -16.83 19.68
N HIS A 275 -10.12 -16.18 20.61
CA HIS A 275 -9.96 -16.65 21.98
C HIS A 275 -11.28 -16.61 22.75
N ALA A 276 -12.01 -15.48 22.69
CA ALA A 276 -13.26 -15.29 23.44
C ALA A 276 -14.35 -16.32 23.08
N TYR A 277 -14.40 -16.73 21.81
CA TYR A 277 -15.38 -17.70 21.30
C TYR A 277 -14.80 -19.11 21.11
N ASN A 278 -13.56 -19.35 21.53
CA ASN A 278 -12.85 -20.62 21.32
C ASN A 278 -12.93 -21.08 19.86
N ALA A 279 -12.77 -20.12 18.94
CA ALA A 279 -12.88 -20.36 17.52
C ALA A 279 -11.66 -21.14 16.99
N ARG A 280 -11.89 -22.09 16.09
CA ARG A 280 -10.82 -22.82 15.44
C ARG A 280 -10.25 -21.98 14.29
N LEU A 281 -8.98 -21.59 14.38
CA LEU A 281 -8.27 -20.93 13.29
C LEU A 281 -8.11 -21.86 12.11
N GLN A 282 -8.34 -21.36 10.92
CA GLN A 282 -8.31 -22.08 9.66
C GLN A 282 -7.36 -21.39 8.67
N TRP A 283 -6.98 -22.11 7.66
CA TRP A 283 -6.15 -21.64 6.57
C TRP A 283 -6.78 -22.02 5.25
N ASP A 284 -6.98 -21.05 4.38
CA ASP A 284 -7.30 -21.27 3.01
C ASP A 284 -6.00 -21.42 2.20
N SER A 285 -5.81 -22.60 1.62
CA SER A 285 -4.57 -22.93 0.89
C SER A 285 -4.51 -22.34 -0.51
N GLU A 286 -5.64 -22.04 -1.13
CA GLU A 286 -5.75 -21.40 -2.43
C GLU A 286 -5.54 -19.90 -2.31
N ASP A 287 -6.31 -19.26 -1.43
CA ASP A 287 -6.21 -17.84 -1.16
C ASP A 287 -5.03 -17.46 -0.26
N LYS A 288 -4.35 -18.45 0.33
CA LYS A 288 -3.25 -18.27 1.29
C LYS A 288 -3.63 -17.24 2.35
N THR A 289 -4.78 -17.43 2.97
CA THR A 289 -5.38 -16.49 3.93
C THR A 289 -5.83 -17.19 5.19
N ALA A 290 -5.58 -16.58 6.32
CA ALA A 290 -6.08 -17.00 7.62
C ALA A 290 -7.54 -16.58 7.79
N TRP A 291 -8.35 -17.45 8.37
CA TRP A 291 -9.74 -17.16 8.66
C TRP A 291 -10.27 -18.02 9.79
N PHE A 292 -11.43 -17.63 10.36
CA PHE A 292 -12.20 -18.46 11.28
C PHE A 292 -13.66 -18.00 11.28
N TYR A 293 -14.50 -18.81 11.94
CA TYR A 293 -15.87 -18.44 12.25
C TYR A 293 -16.22 -18.84 13.68
N PHE A 294 -17.23 -18.20 14.21
CA PHE A 294 -17.84 -18.56 15.48
C PHE A 294 -19.35 -18.29 15.45
N TYR A 295 -20.03 -18.67 16.49
CA TYR A 295 -21.47 -18.42 16.63
C TYR A 295 -21.72 -17.43 17.77
N ARG A 296 -22.50 -16.38 17.49
CA ARG A 296 -23.03 -15.45 18.46
C ARG A 296 -24.55 -15.46 18.35
N ALA A 297 -25.27 -15.80 19.46
CA ALA A 297 -26.74 -15.87 19.46
C ALA A 297 -27.33 -16.70 18.29
N GLN A 298 -26.68 -17.82 17.93
CA GLN A 298 -27.01 -18.72 16.82
C GLN A 298 -26.67 -18.21 15.41
N ASP A 299 -26.29 -16.96 15.26
CA ASP A 299 -25.78 -16.44 13.98
C ASP A 299 -24.31 -16.78 13.81
N ARG A 300 -23.95 -17.16 12.60
CA ARG A 300 -22.55 -17.44 12.23
C ARG A 300 -21.89 -16.16 11.81
N GLU A 301 -20.75 -15.84 12.43
CA GLU A 301 -19.90 -14.71 12.13
C GLU A 301 -18.59 -15.23 11.54
N TYR A 302 -18.06 -14.52 10.54
CA TYR A 302 -16.83 -14.89 9.83
C TYR A 302 -15.79 -13.79 9.97
N ILE A 303 -14.55 -14.19 10.18
CA ILE A 303 -13.40 -13.30 10.14
C ILE A 303 -12.40 -13.84 9.12
N PHE A 304 -11.99 -12.99 8.18
CA PHE A 304 -10.82 -13.19 7.34
C PHE A 304 -9.81 -12.09 7.69
N TYR A 305 -8.56 -12.47 7.94
CA TYR A 305 -7.54 -11.55 8.45
C TYR A 305 -6.15 -11.90 7.92
N THR A 306 -5.22 -10.97 8.06
CA THR A 306 -3.84 -11.17 7.63
C THR A 306 -2.95 -11.54 8.82
N ASP A 307 -2.63 -12.82 8.98
CA ASP A 307 -1.58 -13.30 9.88
C ASP A 307 -0.18 -13.19 9.24
N ALA A 308 0.85 -13.47 10.01
CA ALA A 308 2.23 -13.44 9.53
C ALA A 308 2.48 -14.39 8.35
N ARG A 309 1.76 -15.51 8.26
CA ARG A 309 1.85 -16.47 7.15
C ARG A 309 1.19 -15.92 5.88
N THR A 310 0.05 -15.23 6.03
CA THR A 310 -0.64 -14.53 4.95
C THR A 310 0.25 -13.41 4.39
N PHE A 311 0.87 -12.62 5.27
CA PHE A 311 1.84 -11.58 4.90
C PHE A 311 3.04 -12.18 4.16
N ALA A 312 3.65 -13.23 4.71
CA ALA A 312 4.81 -13.90 4.09
C ALA A 312 4.55 -14.32 2.64
N ALA A 313 3.38 -14.88 2.37
CA ALA A 313 3.03 -15.34 1.02
C ALA A 313 3.01 -14.19 -0.02
N ARG A 314 2.64 -12.97 0.37
CA ARG A 314 2.64 -11.77 -0.50
C ARG A 314 4.04 -11.15 -0.56
N TYR A 315 4.73 -11.09 0.56
CA TYR A 315 6.12 -10.60 0.61
C TYR A 315 7.07 -11.48 -0.22
N ASP A 316 6.81 -12.79 -0.29
CA ASP A 316 7.56 -13.68 -1.18
C ASP A 316 7.37 -13.34 -2.66
N LEU A 317 6.20 -12.88 -3.10
CA LEU A 317 6.00 -12.38 -4.47
C LEU A 317 6.87 -11.15 -4.75
N VAL A 318 6.94 -10.21 -3.81
CA VAL A 318 7.77 -9.01 -3.94
C VAL A 318 9.23 -9.39 -4.19
N LYS A 319 9.75 -10.36 -3.43
CA LYS A 319 11.12 -10.86 -3.57
C LYS A 319 11.33 -11.64 -4.88
N GLN A 320 10.40 -12.52 -5.23
CA GLN A 320 10.49 -13.39 -6.42
C GLN A 320 10.47 -12.59 -7.71
N ASP A 321 9.61 -11.58 -7.81
CA ASP A 321 9.49 -10.75 -9.00
C ASP A 321 10.51 -9.59 -9.01
N GLY A 322 11.19 -9.36 -7.90
CA GLY A 322 12.20 -8.31 -7.74
C GLY A 322 11.59 -6.92 -7.85
N LEU A 323 10.45 -6.71 -7.19
CA LEU A 323 9.78 -5.41 -7.13
C LEU A 323 10.59 -4.42 -6.31
N GLU A 324 10.33 -3.11 -6.47
CA GLU A 324 10.93 -2.06 -5.62
C GLU A 324 10.64 -2.30 -4.14
N GLY A 325 9.42 -2.75 -3.81
CA GLY A 325 9.04 -3.04 -2.45
C GLY A 325 7.60 -3.50 -2.29
N PHE A 326 7.11 -3.33 -1.09
CA PHE A 326 5.69 -3.47 -0.77
C PHE A 326 5.17 -2.22 -0.05
N CYS A 327 3.86 -1.99 -0.11
CA CYS A 327 3.17 -0.94 0.64
C CYS A 327 2.08 -1.59 1.50
N SER A 328 2.12 -1.35 2.81
CA SER A 328 1.28 -2.07 3.76
C SER A 328 0.29 -1.15 4.48
N TRP A 329 -1.01 -1.42 4.30
CA TRP A 329 -2.09 -0.76 5.00
C TRP A 329 -2.54 -1.61 6.18
N VAL A 330 -2.49 -1.21 7.42
CA VAL A 330 -1.95 0.01 8.01
C VAL A 330 -1.33 -0.34 9.36
N LEU A 331 -0.31 0.37 9.79
CA LEU A 331 0.35 0.20 11.09
C LEU A 331 -0.64 0.21 12.25
N GLY A 332 -0.44 -0.68 13.22
CA GLY A 332 -1.27 -0.88 14.41
C GLY A 332 -2.33 -1.97 14.27
N GLU A 333 -2.51 -2.52 13.06
CA GLU A 333 -3.48 -3.58 12.76
C GLU A 333 -2.80 -4.93 12.47
N GLU A 334 -1.49 -4.94 12.38
CA GLU A 334 -0.69 -6.08 11.96
C GLU A 334 -0.58 -7.20 13.01
N ASP A 335 -0.34 -8.42 12.54
CA ASP A 335 0.17 -9.51 13.35
C ASP A 335 1.61 -9.16 13.79
N PRO A 336 1.91 -9.08 15.10
CA PRO A 336 3.26 -8.75 15.58
C PRO A 336 4.38 -9.64 15.02
N ALA A 337 4.05 -10.84 14.57
CA ALA A 337 5.03 -11.76 14.00
C ALA A 337 5.53 -11.36 12.59
N ILE A 338 4.89 -10.42 11.90
CA ILE A 338 5.40 -9.92 10.60
C ILE A 338 6.76 -9.23 10.77
N TRP A 339 7.00 -8.57 11.89
CA TRP A 339 8.24 -7.85 12.16
C TRP A 339 9.47 -8.73 12.20
N GLN A 340 9.30 -10.03 12.47
CA GLN A 340 10.38 -11.02 12.44
C GLN A 340 10.80 -11.39 11.00
N GLN A 341 9.99 -11.07 10.01
CA GLN A 341 10.24 -11.37 8.60
C GLN A 341 10.96 -10.23 7.87
N LEU A 342 10.97 -9.04 8.46
CA LEU A 342 11.59 -7.86 7.89
C LEU A 342 13.00 -7.65 8.45
N PRO A 343 13.97 -7.23 7.62
CA PRO A 343 15.30 -6.89 8.08
C PRO A 343 15.26 -5.66 8.99
N SER A 344 16.24 -5.53 9.89
CA SER A 344 16.46 -4.30 10.63
C SER A 344 17.59 -3.49 10.01
N HIS A 345 17.41 -2.19 9.86
CA HIS A 345 18.39 -1.28 9.27
C HIS A 345 19.58 -1.04 10.23
N ASP A 346 19.36 -1.09 11.54
CA ASP A 346 20.40 -0.85 12.55
C ASP A 346 21.56 -1.85 12.49
N HIS A 347 21.31 -3.06 11.97
CA HIS A 347 22.37 -4.06 11.76
C HIS A 347 23.23 -3.83 10.52
N ALA A 348 22.72 -3.11 9.50
CA ALA A 348 23.47 -2.82 8.27
C ALA A 348 24.58 -1.79 8.49
N ALA A 349 24.34 -0.78 9.34
CA ALA A 349 25.33 0.24 9.68
C ALA A 349 26.52 -0.34 10.46
N GLY A 350 26.30 -1.34 11.31
CA GLY A 350 27.35 -2.01 12.10
C GLY A 350 28.31 -2.87 11.26
N GLN A 351 27.82 -3.46 10.16
CA GLN A 351 28.66 -4.32 9.31
C GLN A 351 29.57 -3.53 8.37
N SER A 352 29.15 -2.37 7.87
CA SER A 352 30.01 -1.52 7.05
C SER A 352 31.15 -0.87 7.83
N ALA A 353 30.92 -0.53 9.12
CA ALA A 353 31.94 0.06 9.99
C ALA A 353 33.01 -0.96 10.43
N SER A 354 32.70 -2.26 10.45
CA SER A 354 33.65 -3.32 10.83
C SER A 354 34.58 -3.74 9.70
N GLN A 355 34.19 -3.51 8.43
CA GLN A 355 35.04 -3.84 7.29
C GLN A 355 36.07 -2.75 6.96
N THR A 356 35.84 -1.50 7.39
CA THR A 356 36.77 -0.37 7.16
C THR A 356 37.92 -0.34 8.18
N LYS A 357 37.90 -1.15 9.23
CA LYS A 357 38.97 -1.23 10.25
C LYS A 357 39.96 -2.40 10.07
N LYS A 358 39.90 -3.13 8.97
CA LYS A 358 40.79 -4.30 8.70
C LYS A 358 41.60 -4.16 7.39
N ASN A 359 41.83 -2.93 6.90
CA ASN A 359 42.82 -2.69 5.85
C ASN A 359 43.89 -1.70 6.31
#